data_aee868627d74f07d5318147b30e6eb06
#
_entry.id   aee868627d74f07d5318147b30e6eb06
#
_cell.length_a   1.000
_cell.length_b   1.000
_cell.length_c   1.000
_cell.angle_alpha   90.00
_cell.angle_beta   90.00
_cell.angle_gamma   90.00
#
_symmetry.space_group_name_H-M   'P 1'
#
loop_
_entity.id
_entity.type
_entity.pdbx_description
1 polymer ?
#
loop_
_entity_poly.entity_id
_entity_poly.type
_entity_poly.pdbx_seq_one_letter_code
_entity_poly.pdbx_strand_id
1 'polypeptide(L)'
;IGLCRTEHMFFGADRLPAMHEMITAETPEERKTAVDKILPMQQEDFEGVFTAMKGLPVTVRLLDPPLHEFLPSLVEQSLKVQEMELTSTDPVHTDKERRLLAQVKKLHEQNPMLGTRGVRLAMLYPEIPDMQARAIIRAALAVLEREGETVDLHIMIPLVFTPVELATQRKIVEDCLAEEFDRAGRRIDVEIGTMIEPVTYTHLRAHE
;
A
#
# COMPACT_ATOMS: atom_id res chain seq x y z
N ILE A 1 15.60 -7.80 8.28
CA ILE A 1 14.32 -7.25 8.83
C ILE A 1 13.26 -8.33 8.70
N GLY A 2 12.72 -8.79 9.85
CA GLY A 2 11.69 -9.84 9.86
C GLY A 2 10.30 -9.36 9.38
N LEU A 3 10.01 -8.05 9.47
CA LEU A 3 8.80 -7.44 8.94
C LEU A 3 8.99 -5.94 8.73
N CYS A 4 9.00 -5.52 7.47
CA CYS A 4 8.88 -4.12 7.09
C CYS A 4 7.40 -3.78 6.87
N ARG A 5 6.87 -2.88 7.70
CA ARG A 5 5.48 -2.41 7.63
C ARG A 5 5.41 -1.19 6.73
N THR A 6 4.92 -1.37 5.52
CA THR A 6 4.93 -0.33 4.48
C THR A 6 4.04 0.88 4.77
N GLU A 7 3.04 0.72 5.62
CA GLU A 7 2.14 1.81 6.04
C GLU A 7 2.88 2.99 6.65
N HIS A 8 3.98 2.76 7.37
CA HIS A 8 4.77 3.84 7.98
C HIS A 8 5.42 4.78 6.96
N MET A 9 5.60 4.31 5.72
CA MET A 9 6.16 5.12 4.63
C MET A 9 5.18 6.18 4.11
N PHE A 10 3.88 6.08 4.45
CA PHE A 10 2.82 6.96 3.93
C PHE A 10 2.42 8.09 4.88
N PHE A 11 2.86 8.06 6.14
CA PHE A 11 2.47 9.08 7.14
C PHE A 11 3.26 10.40 7.04
N GLY A 12 4.23 10.51 6.13
CA GLY A 12 4.94 11.76 5.89
C GLY A 12 4.00 12.87 5.41
N ALA A 13 4.19 14.08 5.90
CA ALA A 13 3.36 15.23 5.54
C ALA A 13 3.39 15.56 4.03
N ASP A 14 4.47 15.22 3.36
CA ASP A 14 4.67 15.33 1.91
C ASP A 14 3.96 14.22 1.10
N ARG A 15 3.58 13.12 1.75
CA ARG A 15 3.00 11.91 1.14
C ARG A 15 1.50 11.81 1.33
N LEU A 16 0.99 12.27 2.47
CA LEU A 16 -0.44 12.25 2.79
C LEU A 16 -1.33 12.88 1.68
N PRO A 17 -0.95 13.99 1.01
CA PRO A 17 -1.77 14.51 -0.08
C PRO A 17 -1.98 13.53 -1.23
N ALA A 18 -0.94 12.77 -1.63
CA ALA A 18 -1.06 11.75 -2.67
C ALA A 18 -1.90 10.55 -2.21
N MET A 19 -1.78 10.16 -0.94
CA MET A 19 -2.66 9.15 -0.33
C MET A 19 -4.13 9.60 -0.31
N HIS A 20 -4.40 10.86 0.05
CA HIS A 20 -5.75 11.41 0.00
C HIS A 20 -6.30 11.41 -1.43
N GLU A 21 -5.52 11.78 -2.44
CA GLU A 21 -5.92 11.71 -3.84
C GLU A 21 -6.27 10.27 -4.26
N MET A 22 -5.47 9.28 -3.87
CA MET A 22 -5.74 7.87 -4.13
C MET A 22 -7.04 7.41 -3.47
N ILE A 23 -7.26 7.78 -2.20
CA ILE A 23 -8.44 7.36 -1.43
C ILE A 23 -9.72 8.04 -1.91
N THR A 24 -9.62 9.30 -2.37
CA THR A 24 -10.77 10.07 -2.87
C THR A 24 -11.06 9.86 -4.35
N ALA A 25 -10.22 9.11 -5.07
CA ALA A 25 -10.42 8.80 -6.47
C ALA A 25 -11.74 8.03 -6.70
N GLU A 26 -12.55 8.52 -7.62
CA GLU A 26 -13.84 7.93 -7.97
C GLU A 26 -13.71 6.89 -9.07
N THR A 27 -12.70 7.03 -9.94
CA THR A 27 -12.43 6.12 -11.05
C THR A 27 -11.10 5.38 -10.89
N PRO A 28 -10.96 4.20 -11.52
CA PRO A 28 -9.68 3.48 -11.55
C PRO A 28 -8.54 4.30 -12.18
N GLU A 29 -8.85 5.13 -13.19
CA GLU A 29 -7.88 5.98 -13.90
C GLU A 29 -7.35 7.09 -12.98
N GLU A 30 -8.23 7.74 -12.23
CA GLU A 30 -7.84 8.74 -11.24
C GLU A 30 -6.97 8.11 -10.15
N ARG A 31 -7.37 6.93 -9.67
CA ARG A 31 -6.60 6.19 -8.65
C ARG A 31 -5.25 5.79 -9.18
N LYS A 32 -5.19 5.29 -10.42
CA LYS A 32 -3.91 4.97 -11.06
C LYS A 32 -3.00 6.19 -11.13
N THR A 33 -3.52 7.34 -11.51
CA THR A 33 -2.75 8.60 -11.54
C THR A 33 -2.20 8.96 -10.16
N ALA A 34 -2.97 8.74 -9.11
CA ALA A 34 -2.52 9.00 -7.73
C ALA A 34 -1.46 8.00 -7.26
N VAL A 35 -1.63 6.70 -7.53
CA VAL A 35 -0.62 5.68 -7.16
C VAL A 35 0.67 5.85 -7.96
N ASP A 36 0.61 6.33 -9.20
CA ASP A 36 1.79 6.64 -10.01
C ASP A 36 2.64 7.79 -9.40
N LYS A 37 2.03 8.69 -8.61
CA LYS A 37 2.75 9.70 -7.81
C LYS A 37 3.41 9.10 -6.56
N ILE A 38 2.76 8.11 -5.96
CA ILE A 38 3.24 7.44 -4.74
C ILE A 38 4.41 6.49 -5.04
N LEU A 39 4.39 5.83 -6.19
CA LEU A 39 5.38 4.82 -6.57
C LEU A 39 6.84 5.28 -6.40
N PRO A 40 7.27 6.43 -6.98
CA PRO A 40 8.66 6.88 -6.84
C PRO A 40 9.04 7.19 -5.40
N MET A 41 8.12 7.72 -4.59
CA MET A 41 8.37 8.02 -3.18
C MET A 41 8.62 6.74 -2.39
N GLN A 42 7.80 5.71 -2.64
CA GLN A 42 7.94 4.43 -1.96
C GLN A 42 9.17 3.66 -2.46
N GLN A 43 9.50 3.77 -3.73
CA GLN A 43 10.74 3.21 -4.28
C GLN A 43 11.97 3.77 -3.58
N GLU A 44 12.04 5.10 -3.39
CA GLU A 44 13.14 5.77 -2.69
C GLU A 44 13.31 5.26 -1.26
N ASP A 45 12.20 5.07 -0.53
CA ASP A 45 12.23 4.52 0.82
C ASP A 45 12.81 3.09 0.85
N PHE A 46 12.34 2.24 -0.08
CA PHE A 46 12.86 0.88 -0.18
C PHE A 46 14.33 0.86 -0.59
N GLU A 47 14.79 1.76 -1.47
CA GLU A 47 16.20 1.86 -1.81
C GLU A 47 17.05 2.18 -0.57
N GLY A 48 16.59 3.08 0.29
CA GLY A 48 17.24 3.37 1.57
C GLY A 48 17.32 2.14 2.48
N VAL A 49 16.20 1.44 2.66
CA VAL A 49 16.13 0.21 3.48
C VAL A 49 17.02 -0.88 2.90
N PHE A 50 16.96 -1.15 1.59
CA PHE A 50 17.69 -2.24 0.95
C PHE A 50 19.20 -1.95 0.88
N THR A 51 19.60 -0.69 0.74
CA THR A 51 21.02 -0.30 0.85
C THR A 51 21.55 -0.60 2.24
N ALA A 52 20.78 -0.25 3.29
CA ALA A 52 21.19 -0.50 4.67
C ALA A 52 21.20 -2.01 5.05
N MET A 53 20.37 -2.81 4.38
CA MET A 53 20.19 -4.24 4.66
C MET A 53 20.83 -5.16 3.61
N LYS A 54 21.69 -4.63 2.76
CA LYS A 54 22.35 -5.36 1.68
C LYS A 54 22.92 -6.70 2.14
N GLY A 55 22.62 -7.77 1.39
CA GLY A 55 23.03 -9.15 1.70
C GLY A 55 22.26 -9.80 2.86
N LEU A 56 21.27 -9.13 3.44
CA LEU A 56 20.48 -9.66 4.55
C LEU A 56 19.01 -9.84 4.15
N PRO A 57 18.28 -10.75 4.83
CA PRO A 57 16.86 -10.96 4.54
C PRO A 57 15.99 -9.77 4.95
N VAL A 58 15.09 -9.38 4.05
CA VAL A 58 14.09 -8.34 4.29
C VAL A 58 12.72 -8.84 3.86
N THR A 59 11.82 -8.99 4.82
CA THR A 59 10.42 -9.31 4.55
C THR A 59 9.60 -8.04 4.50
N VAL A 60 9.04 -7.73 3.34
CA VAL A 60 8.19 -6.55 3.10
C VAL A 60 6.74 -6.97 3.09
N ARG A 61 5.95 -6.48 4.04
CA ARG A 61 4.50 -6.67 4.05
C ARG A 61 3.84 -5.62 3.16
N LEU A 62 2.98 -6.06 2.23
CA LEU A 62 2.14 -5.14 1.47
C LEU A 62 1.16 -4.40 2.39
N LEU A 63 0.53 -3.35 1.89
CA LEU A 63 -0.35 -2.47 2.66
C LEU A 63 -1.42 -3.27 3.41
N ASP A 64 -1.41 -3.16 4.72
CA ASP A 64 -2.31 -3.90 5.60
C ASP A 64 -3.43 -3.05 6.21
N PRO A 65 -3.17 -1.83 6.76
CA PRO A 65 -4.21 -1.09 7.45
C PRO A 65 -5.33 -0.62 6.51
N PRO A 66 -6.53 -0.37 7.04
CA PRO A 66 -7.62 0.19 6.27
C PRO A 66 -7.32 1.64 5.87
N LEU A 67 -7.90 2.07 4.74
CA LEU A 67 -7.61 3.40 4.17
C LEU A 67 -7.97 4.57 5.09
N HIS A 68 -8.92 4.40 6.02
CA HIS A 68 -9.30 5.47 6.93
C HIS A 68 -8.18 5.88 7.90
N GLU A 69 -7.17 5.04 8.13
CA GLU A 69 -6.02 5.39 8.98
C GLU A 69 -5.16 6.51 8.37
N PHE A 70 -5.24 6.71 7.06
CA PHE A 70 -4.54 7.78 6.35
C PHE A 70 -5.38 9.05 6.23
N LEU A 71 -6.61 9.04 6.71
CA LEU A 71 -7.53 10.17 6.62
C LEU A 71 -7.54 10.98 7.93
N PRO A 72 -7.84 12.28 7.86
CA PRO A 72 -8.01 13.10 9.05
C PRO A 72 -9.20 12.61 9.87
N SER A 73 -9.25 12.98 11.15
CA SER A 73 -10.39 12.65 12.00
C SER A 73 -11.69 13.27 11.46
N LEU A 74 -12.80 12.55 11.65
CA LEU A 74 -14.11 13.01 11.19
C LEU A 74 -14.48 14.40 11.77
N VAL A 75 -14.12 14.63 13.04
CA VAL A 75 -14.41 15.90 13.73
C VAL A 75 -13.60 17.04 13.13
N GLU A 76 -12.28 16.85 12.99
CA GLU A 76 -11.39 17.88 12.44
C GLU A 76 -11.77 18.23 11.00
N GLN A 77 -12.02 17.22 10.17
CA GLN A 77 -12.41 17.45 8.77
C GLN A 77 -13.78 18.12 8.66
N SER A 78 -14.73 17.79 9.54
CA SER A 78 -16.04 18.45 9.55
C SER A 78 -15.93 19.92 9.92
N LEU A 79 -15.15 20.26 10.94
CA LEU A 79 -14.91 21.64 11.37
C LEU A 79 -14.20 22.43 10.28
N LYS A 80 -13.18 21.86 9.65
CA LYS A 80 -12.45 22.47 8.54
C LYS A 80 -13.38 22.82 7.37
N VAL A 81 -14.23 21.88 6.96
CA VAL A 81 -15.18 22.12 5.86
C VAL A 81 -16.19 23.21 6.23
N GLN A 82 -16.74 23.21 7.46
CA GLN A 82 -17.64 24.26 7.93
C GLN A 82 -16.99 25.63 7.92
N GLU A 83 -15.75 25.74 8.42
CA GLU A 83 -15.01 26.99 8.41
C GLU A 83 -14.79 27.49 6.98
N MET A 84 -14.40 26.60 6.07
CA MET A 84 -14.18 26.95 4.66
C MET A 84 -15.47 27.36 3.96
N GLU A 85 -16.61 26.75 4.25
CA GLU A 85 -17.91 27.13 3.69
C GLU A 85 -18.34 28.54 4.13
N LEU A 86 -17.91 29.00 5.30
CA LEU A 86 -18.22 30.33 5.83
C LEU A 86 -17.22 31.40 5.40
N THR A 87 -15.97 31.06 5.18
CA THR A 87 -14.87 32.04 5.05
C THR A 87 -14.12 31.98 3.73
N SER A 88 -14.14 30.82 3.02
CA SER A 88 -13.32 30.63 1.83
C SER A 88 -13.92 31.30 0.60
N THR A 89 -13.05 31.95 -0.17
CA THR A 89 -13.33 32.49 -1.52
C THR A 89 -12.90 31.53 -2.63
N ASP A 90 -12.31 30.37 -2.28
CA ASP A 90 -11.87 29.33 -3.21
C ASP A 90 -12.85 28.14 -3.23
N PRO A 91 -13.80 28.09 -4.17
CA PRO A 91 -14.78 27.03 -4.26
C PRO A 91 -14.16 25.68 -4.66
N VAL A 92 -13.04 25.69 -5.39
CA VAL A 92 -12.39 24.45 -5.85
C VAL A 92 -11.73 23.75 -4.67
N HIS A 93 -11.04 24.50 -3.82
CA HIS A 93 -10.43 23.95 -2.63
C HIS A 93 -11.48 23.47 -1.61
N THR A 94 -12.56 24.24 -1.44
CA THR A 94 -13.68 23.83 -0.56
C THR A 94 -14.34 22.54 -1.06
N ASP A 95 -14.50 22.36 -2.37
CA ASP A 95 -15.09 21.15 -2.94
C ASP A 95 -14.16 19.92 -2.74
N LYS A 96 -12.85 20.10 -2.86
CA LYS A 96 -11.87 19.05 -2.57
C LYS A 96 -11.97 18.58 -1.12
N GLU A 97 -12.05 19.50 -0.17
CA GLU A 97 -12.19 19.18 1.26
C GLU A 97 -13.54 18.53 1.60
N ARG A 98 -14.60 18.92 0.89
CA ARG A 98 -15.93 18.28 1.02
C ARG A 98 -15.93 16.84 0.50
N ARG A 99 -15.24 16.55 -0.61
CA ARG A 99 -15.05 15.18 -1.11
C ARG A 99 -14.26 14.34 -0.10
N LEU A 100 -13.19 14.89 0.45
CA LEU A 100 -12.42 14.22 1.51
C LEU A 100 -13.31 13.89 2.72
N LEU A 101 -14.12 14.84 3.19
CA LEU A 101 -15.07 14.59 4.28
C LEU A 101 -16.09 13.48 3.95
N ALA A 102 -16.57 13.44 2.71
CA ALA A 102 -17.48 12.39 2.28
C ALA A 102 -16.82 11.00 2.34
N GLN A 103 -15.54 10.89 1.94
CA GLN A 103 -14.77 9.65 2.06
C GLN A 103 -14.46 9.29 3.51
N VAL A 104 -14.11 10.26 4.36
CA VAL A 104 -13.93 10.02 5.80
C VAL A 104 -15.19 9.42 6.42
N LYS A 105 -16.37 9.96 6.09
CA LYS A 105 -17.66 9.42 6.55
C LYS A 105 -17.94 8.02 6.03
N LYS A 106 -17.64 7.76 4.75
CA LYS A 106 -17.88 6.48 4.09
C LYS A 106 -16.97 5.37 4.60
N LEU A 107 -15.70 5.69 4.87
CA LEU A 107 -14.67 4.74 5.28
C LEU A 107 -14.55 4.61 6.81
N HIS A 108 -15.34 5.37 7.57
CA HIS A 108 -15.32 5.27 9.01
C HIS A 108 -15.81 3.90 9.47
N GLU A 109 -14.93 3.12 10.04
CA GLU A 109 -15.21 1.78 10.53
C GLU A 109 -15.26 1.76 12.06
N GLN A 110 -16.25 1.06 12.63
CA GLN A 110 -16.34 0.86 14.07
C GLN A 110 -15.29 -0.12 14.60
N ASN A 111 -14.92 -1.10 13.77
CA ASN A 111 -13.87 -2.06 14.08
C ASN A 111 -12.89 -2.19 12.91
N PRO A 112 -11.73 -1.53 12.97
CA PRO A 112 -10.71 -1.58 11.92
C PRO A 112 -10.20 -2.99 11.60
N MET A 113 -10.24 -3.90 12.56
CA MET A 113 -9.78 -5.28 12.36
C MET A 113 -10.69 -6.11 11.44
N LEU A 114 -11.98 -5.78 11.41
CA LEU A 114 -12.98 -6.47 10.57
C LEU A 114 -13.26 -5.73 9.26
N GLY A 115 -12.69 -4.54 9.10
CA GLY A 115 -12.92 -3.68 7.96
C GLY A 115 -12.21 -4.07 6.68
N THR A 116 -12.26 -3.17 5.70
CA THR A 116 -11.64 -3.34 4.38
C THR A 116 -10.15 -3.00 4.49
N ARG A 117 -9.33 -4.00 4.73
CA ARG A 117 -7.88 -3.91 4.90
C ARG A 117 -7.16 -5.11 4.27
N GLY A 118 -5.84 -5.04 4.16
CA GLY A 118 -4.99 -6.13 3.71
C GLY A 118 -5.44 -6.68 2.36
N VAL A 119 -5.56 -8.00 2.26
CA VAL A 119 -5.98 -8.67 1.01
C VAL A 119 -7.34 -8.21 0.52
N ARG A 120 -8.29 -7.88 1.42
CA ARG A 120 -9.63 -7.41 1.01
C ARG A 120 -9.54 -6.08 0.27
N LEU A 121 -8.70 -5.17 0.77
CA LEU A 121 -8.42 -3.89 0.11
C LEU A 121 -7.75 -4.12 -1.24
N ALA A 122 -6.76 -5.01 -1.28
CA ALA A 122 -6.02 -5.35 -2.49
C ALA A 122 -6.88 -6.03 -3.57
N MET A 123 -7.92 -6.76 -3.18
CA MET A 123 -8.91 -7.34 -4.11
C MET A 123 -9.83 -6.29 -4.72
N LEU A 124 -10.18 -5.23 -3.97
CA LEU A 124 -11.03 -4.14 -4.45
C LEU A 124 -10.24 -3.12 -5.29
N TYR A 125 -8.97 -2.91 -4.97
CA TYR A 125 -8.11 -1.90 -5.58
C TYR A 125 -6.76 -2.52 -5.99
N PRO A 126 -6.74 -3.37 -7.04
CA PRO A 126 -5.56 -4.13 -7.43
C PRO A 126 -4.38 -3.25 -7.88
N GLU A 127 -4.64 -2.00 -8.25
CA GLU A 127 -3.61 -1.01 -8.57
C GLU A 127 -2.71 -0.64 -7.37
N ILE A 128 -3.18 -0.84 -6.14
CA ILE A 128 -2.38 -0.56 -4.93
C ILE A 128 -1.28 -1.61 -4.74
N PRO A 129 -1.58 -2.92 -4.66
CA PRO A 129 -0.53 -3.94 -4.57
C PRO A 129 0.37 -4.00 -5.81
N ASP A 130 -0.14 -3.71 -7.01
CA ASP A 130 0.67 -3.58 -8.24
C ASP A 130 1.72 -2.48 -8.07
N MET A 131 1.32 -1.28 -7.68
CA MET A 131 2.23 -0.16 -7.43
C MET A 131 3.29 -0.50 -6.37
N GLN A 132 2.87 -1.09 -5.24
CA GLN A 132 3.79 -1.47 -4.17
C GLN A 132 4.80 -2.53 -4.62
N ALA A 133 4.35 -3.58 -5.32
CA ALA A 133 5.22 -4.60 -5.85
C ALA A 133 6.26 -4.00 -6.81
N ARG A 134 5.84 -3.12 -7.72
CA ARG A 134 6.74 -2.41 -8.63
C ARG A 134 7.77 -1.55 -7.87
N ALA A 135 7.35 -0.79 -6.88
CA ALA A 135 8.25 0.03 -6.07
C ALA A 135 9.31 -0.81 -5.36
N ILE A 136 8.91 -1.93 -4.75
CA ILE A 136 9.80 -2.87 -4.06
C ILE A 136 10.82 -3.48 -5.05
N ILE A 137 10.33 -3.98 -6.18
CA ILE A 137 11.17 -4.67 -7.17
C ILE A 137 12.16 -3.69 -7.81
N ARG A 138 11.70 -2.50 -8.20
CA ARG A 138 12.56 -1.45 -8.77
C ARG A 138 13.64 -1.01 -7.80
N ALA A 139 13.31 -0.84 -6.53
CA ALA A 139 14.27 -0.49 -5.49
C ALA A 139 15.34 -1.58 -5.33
N ALA A 140 14.95 -2.85 -5.28
CA ALA A 140 15.89 -3.96 -5.16
C ALA A 140 16.82 -4.08 -6.38
N LEU A 141 16.30 -3.87 -7.58
CA LEU A 141 17.09 -3.85 -8.82
C LEU A 141 18.03 -2.63 -8.89
N ALA A 142 17.58 -1.45 -8.47
CA ALA A 142 18.41 -0.25 -8.42
C ALA A 142 19.58 -0.40 -7.43
N VAL A 143 19.32 -1.00 -6.27
CA VAL A 143 20.39 -1.29 -5.30
C VAL A 143 21.35 -2.34 -5.85
N LEU A 144 20.86 -3.41 -6.49
CA LEU A 144 21.71 -4.40 -7.15
C LEU A 144 22.60 -3.77 -8.23
N GLU A 145 22.07 -2.84 -9.01
CA GLU A 145 22.82 -2.16 -10.06
C GLU A 145 23.93 -1.26 -9.49
N ARG A 146 23.60 -0.51 -8.46
CA ARG A 146 24.52 0.45 -7.83
C ARG A 146 25.59 -0.20 -6.97
N GLU A 147 25.21 -1.24 -6.21
CA GLU A 147 26.05 -1.85 -5.18
C GLU A 147 26.63 -3.22 -5.57
N GLY A 148 26.13 -3.83 -6.65
CA GLY A 148 26.51 -5.19 -7.08
C GLY A 148 25.86 -6.31 -6.26
N GLU A 149 25.12 -5.98 -5.21
CA GLU A 149 24.41 -6.88 -4.31
C GLU A 149 23.14 -6.21 -3.83
N THR A 150 22.10 -6.98 -3.56
CA THR A 150 20.85 -6.49 -2.97
C THR A 150 20.46 -7.32 -1.73
N VAL A 151 19.25 -7.17 -1.25
CA VAL A 151 18.71 -7.95 -0.11
C VAL A 151 18.20 -9.31 -0.58
N ASP A 152 18.11 -10.27 0.36
CA ASP A 152 17.29 -11.45 0.22
C ASP A 152 15.83 -11.04 0.45
N LEU A 153 15.07 -10.91 -0.66
CA LEU A 153 13.79 -10.21 -0.68
C LEU A 153 12.61 -11.16 -0.52
N HIS A 154 11.79 -10.90 0.50
CA HIS A 154 10.53 -11.59 0.71
C HIS A 154 9.38 -10.59 0.66
N ILE A 155 8.35 -10.88 -0.14
CA ILE A 155 7.10 -10.09 -0.21
C ILE A 155 5.99 -10.87 0.49
N MET A 156 5.35 -10.23 1.45
CA MET A 156 4.33 -10.85 2.30
C MET A 156 2.96 -10.22 2.06
N ILE A 157 1.98 -11.05 1.66
CA ILE A 157 0.59 -10.65 1.45
C ILE A 157 -0.15 -10.77 2.78
N PRO A 158 -0.69 -9.65 3.34
CA PRO A 158 -1.33 -9.66 4.64
C PRO A 158 -2.77 -10.15 4.59
N LEU A 159 -3.28 -10.69 5.71
CA LEU A 159 -4.68 -10.94 6.01
C LEU A 159 -5.39 -11.89 5.02
N VAL A 160 -4.68 -12.82 4.43
CA VAL A 160 -5.26 -13.81 3.51
C VAL A 160 -6.16 -14.77 4.27
N PHE A 161 -7.36 -15.00 3.75
CA PHE A 161 -8.35 -15.90 4.33
C PHE A 161 -8.60 -17.13 3.45
N THR A 162 -8.55 -16.98 2.12
CA THR A 162 -8.82 -18.06 1.18
C THR A 162 -7.65 -18.28 0.20
N PRO A 163 -7.49 -19.52 -0.32
CA PRO A 163 -6.51 -19.79 -1.37
C PRO A 163 -6.70 -18.95 -2.64
N VAL A 164 -7.94 -18.58 -2.96
CA VAL A 164 -8.24 -17.76 -4.14
C VAL A 164 -7.71 -16.34 -3.99
N GLU A 165 -7.85 -15.74 -2.80
CA GLU A 165 -7.29 -14.43 -2.50
C GLU A 165 -5.76 -14.43 -2.63
N LEU A 166 -5.11 -15.46 -2.06
CA LEU A 166 -3.66 -15.61 -2.17
C LEU A 166 -3.22 -15.77 -3.62
N ALA A 167 -3.87 -16.65 -4.37
CA ALA A 167 -3.53 -16.90 -5.77
C ALA A 167 -3.67 -15.63 -6.62
N THR A 168 -4.73 -14.84 -6.40
CA THR A 168 -4.98 -13.59 -7.12
C THR A 168 -3.90 -12.56 -6.82
N GLN A 169 -3.59 -12.33 -5.54
CA GLN A 169 -2.58 -11.34 -5.14
C GLN A 169 -1.16 -11.79 -5.53
N ARG A 170 -0.86 -13.07 -5.36
CA ARG A 170 0.41 -13.65 -5.80
C ARG A 170 0.63 -13.44 -7.29
N LYS A 171 -0.42 -13.64 -8.10
CA LYS A 171 -0.33 -13.41 -9.55
C LYS A 171 0.00 -11.95 -9.87
N ILE A 172 -0.59 -10.97 -9.19
CA ILE A 172 -0.24 -9.55 -9.39
C ILE A 172 1.26 -9.32 -9.13
N VAL A 173 1.78 -9.85 -8.03
CA VAL A 173 3.21 -9.71 -7.71
C VAL A 173 4.09 -10.42 -8.75
N GLU A 174 3.73 -11.64 -9.16
CA GLU A 174 4.47 -12.40 -10.18
C GLU A 174 4.47 -11.71 -11.56
N ASP A 175 3.34 -11.12 -11.96
CA ASP A 175 3.24 -10.34 -13.20
C ASP A 175 4.16 -9.09 -13.12
N CYS A 176 4.15 -8.38 -11.99
CA CYS A 176 5.06 -7.25 -11.74
C CYS A 176 6.53 -7.68 -11.79
N LEU A 177 6.89 -8.80 -11.17
CA LEU A 177 8.25 -9.36 -11.23
C LEU A 177 8.68 -9.61 -12.68
N ALA A 178 7.84 -10.28 -13.47
CA ALA A 178 8.14 -10.59 -14.87
C ALA A 178 8.39 -9.31 -15.68
N GLU A 179 7.48 -8.33 -15.58
CA GLU A 179 7.58 -7.08 -16.34
C GLU A 179 8.80 -6.23 -15.93
N GLU A 180 9.06 -6.09 -14.61
CA GLU A 180 10.18 -5.28 -14.14
C GLU A 180 11.54 -5.96 -14.41
N PHE A 181 11.62 -7.29 -14.36
CA PHE A 181 12.82 -8.03 -14.73
C PHE A 181 13.11 -7.94 -16.23
N ASP A 182 12.08 -8.05 -17.07
CA ASP A 182 12.24 -7.91 -18.52
C ASP A 182 12.68 -6.47 -18.88
N ARG A 183 12.12 -5.46 -18.20
CA ARG A 183 12.51 -4.07 -18.36
C ARG A 183 13.95 -3.80 -17.95
N ALA A 184 14.40 -4.39 -16.83
CA ALA A 184 15.74 -4.19 -16.28
C ALA A 184 16.82 -5.08 -16.95
N GLY A 185 16.41 -6.15 -17.66
CA GLY A 185 17.33 -7.15 -18.19
C GLY A 185 18.07 -7.94 -17.10
N ARG A 186 17.58 -7.92 -15.88
CA ARG A 186 18.18 -8.57 -14.70
C ARG A 186 17.10 -9.21 -13.84
N ARG A 187 17.49 -10.21 -13.06
CA ARG A 187 16.60 -10.95 -12.14
C ARG A 187 17.21 -11.05 -10.77
N ILE A 188 16.37 -11.09 -9.76
CA ILE A 188 16.68 -11.43 -8.37
C ILE A 188 15.72 -12.53 -7.92
N ASP A 189 16.12 -13.30 -6.93
CA ASP A 189 15.23 -14.23 -6.28
C ASP A 189 14.30 -13.46 -5.33
N VAL A 190 13.01 -13.76 -5.39
CA VAL A 190 11.98 -13.14 -4.54
C VAL A 190 11.04 -14.23 -4.03
N GLU A 191 10.94 -14.34 -2.71
CA GLU A 191 9.95 -15.21 -2.10
C GLU A 191 8.62 -14.46 -1.89
N ILE A 192 7.50 -15.11 -2.26
CA ILE A 192 6.16 -14.57 -2.05
C ILE A 192 5.44 -15.45 -1.04
N GLY A 193 5.14 -14.86 0.12
CA GLY A 193 4.47 -15.52 1.22
C GLY A 193 3.21 -14.81 1.69
N THR A 194 2.62 -15.30 2.75
CA THR A 194 1.44 -14.71 3.39
C THR A 194 1.52 -14.76 4.90
N MET A 195 0.72 -13.94 5.57
CA MET A 195 0.49 -14.02 7.00
C MET A 195 -0.68 -14.97 7.29
N ILE A 196 -0.47 -15.93 8.21
CA ILE A 196 -1.53 -16.80 8.72
C ILE A 196 -2.12 -16.14 9.96
N GLU A 197 -3.02 -15.20 9.75
CA GLU A 197 -3.55 -14.34 10.81
C GLU A 197 -4.99 -14.62 11.23
N PRO A 198 -5.92 -14.91 10.30
CA PRO A 198 -7.31 -15.13 10.69
C PRO A 198 -7.45 -16.29 11.66
N VAL A 199 -8.14 -16.04 12.78
CA VAL A 199 -8.35 -17.03 13.86
C VAL A 199 -8.94 -18.35 13.33
N THR A 200 -9.73 -18.28 12.26
CA THR A 200 -10.28 -19.44 11.56
C THR A 200 -9.23 -20.36 10.96
N TYR A 201 -8.08 -19.86 10.50
CA TYR A 201 -6.97 -20.71 10.04
C TYR A 201 -6.32 -21.51 11.17
N THR A 202 -6.15 -20.91 12.33
CA THR A 202 -5.58 -21.56 13.50
C THR A 202 -6.52 -22.63 14.05
N HIS A 203 -7.84 -22.43 13.97
CA HIS A 203 -8.81 -23.42 14.40
C HIS A 203 -8.96 -24.59 13.41
N LEU A 204 -8.89 -24.37 12.11
CA LEU A 204 -8.98 -25.45 11.12
C LEU A 204 -7.78 -26.37 11.14
N ARG A 205 -6.56 -25.87 11.42
CA ARG A 205 -5.35 -26.71 11.53
C ARG A 205 -5.15 -27.37 12.90
N ALA A 206 -5.81 -26.90 13.93
CA ALA A 206 -5.74 -27.55 15.24
C ALA A 206 -6.53 -28.89 15.29
N HIS A 207 -7.24 -29.24 14.23
CA HIS A 207 -8.03 -30.46 14.11
C HIS A 207 -7.54 -31.42 13.01
N GLU A 208 -6.46 -31.10 12.28
CA GLU A 208 -5.70 -31.99 11.41
C GLU A 208 -4.44 -32.54 12.12
#